data_3f9d1cf7080caeefbafd4eeedb3bc0b0
#
_entry.id   3f9d1cf7080caeefbafd4eeedb3bc0b0
#
_cell.length_a   1.000
_cell.length_b   1.000
_cell.length_c   1.000
_cell.angle_alpha   90.00
_cell.angle_beta   90.00
_cell.angle_gamma   90.00
#
_symmetry.space_group_name_H-M   'P 1'
#
loop_
_entity.id
_entity.type
_entity.pdbx_description
1 polymer ?
#
loop_
_entity_poly.entity_id
_entity_poly.type
_entity_poly.pdbx_seq_one_letter_code
_entity_poly.pdbx_strand_id
1 'polypeptide(L)'
;MRHLFVTQDYPPDSGGMARRHVELVRRFANETESMDVSTITLDNAPAFDSGENYTIYRQPFHFREANRFTKQVAWSRWLTRHARENVDVLHCGNIRPAGYPVLWAKMRLGIPYIVYVNGGDLLRELQKTATSRLKKIMARRILGSASGIAATSTWVAELAEQVMKQAGVTSPPPIEALGLGTDPEMFSPSRDTGRLRRRWRISDNPILLTVARLIPHKGQDVIIRAVARLRSEFPQIRYVIVGEGVDEQRLRSSVRELHVEANVMFAGAIPDSDLPEAYATATLYTGASRIDNVINAEGFGISFLEASASGLPVVAGNSGGVSSAVRDGETGILLPPLDVEAWAKTIAELLRNESLRRSMGDAGRRAVESYYNWDRVARDTKEFTLRVVAERGRRE
;
A
#
# COMPACT_ATOMS: atom_id res chain seq x y z
N MET A 1 -15.59 21.19 8.37
CA MET A 1 -15.70 19.94 9.16
C MET A 1 -14.33 19.62 9.74
N ARG A 2 -14.26 19.21 11.01
CA ARG A 2 -13.00 18.88 11.69
C ARG A 2 -12.82 17.37 11.70
N HIS A 3 -11.77 16.90 11.08
CA HIS A 3 -11.47 15.48 10.94
C HIS A 3 -10.32 15.08 11.87
N LEU A 4 -10.34 13.84 12.38
CA LEU A 4 -9.22 13.28 13.11
C LEU A 4 -8.89 11.87 12.56
N PHE A 5 -7.68 11.72 12.05
CA PHE A 5 -7.16 10.46 11.55
C PHE A 5 -6.51 9.67 12.69
N VAL A 6 -7.02 8.48 12.99
CA VAL A 6 -6.57 7.63 14.11
C VAL A 6 -5.92 6.38 13.54
N THR A 7 -4.62 6.22 13.72
CA THR A 7 -3.85 5.10 13.15
C THR A 7 -2.61 4.78 13.97
N GLN A 8 -2.10 3.56 13.86
CA GLN A 8 -0.73 3.23 14.32
C GLN A 8 0.32 3.39 13.22
N ASP A 9 -0.11 3.30 11.96
CA ASP A 9 0.79 3.29 10.79
C ASP A 9 0.84 4.71 10.21
N TYR A 10 1.80 5.51 10.69
CA TYR A 10 2.01 6.91 10.27
C TYR A 10 3.51 7.24 10.23
N PRO A 11 3.96 8.12 9.33
CA PRO A 11 5.37 8.50 9.28
C PRO A 11 5.91 8.96 10.65
N PRO A 12 7.22 8.74 10.91
CA PRO A 12 8.26 8.26 10.00
C PRO A 12 8.27 6.73 9.76
N ASP A 13 7.22 5.99 10.17
CA ASP A 13 7.10 4.59 9.78
C ASP A 13 7.03 4.46 8.25
N SER A 14 7.75 3.46 7.71
CA SER A 14 7.81 3.21 6.28
C SER A 14 6.76 2.19 5.84
N GLY A 15 6.20 2.38 4.66
CA GLY A 15 5.30 1.41 4.05
C GLY A 15 4.06 2.04 3.43
N GLY A 16 3.36 1.25 2.60
CA GLY A 16 2.24 1.73 1.81
C GLY A 16 1.07 2.30 2.63
N MET A 17 0.83 1.77 3.85
CA MET A 17 -0.22 2.31 4.73
C MET A 17 0.14 3.68 5.29
N ALA A 18 1.35 3.83 5.83
CA ALA A 18 1.81 5.11 6.34
C ALA A 18 1.81 6.17 5.23
N ARG A 19 2.25 5.80 4.01
CA ARG A 19 2.22 6.67 2.85
C ARG A 19 0.80 7.09 2.46
N ARG A 20 -0.14 6.14 2.36
CA ARG A 20 -1.56 6.45 2.12
C ARG A 20 -2.10 7.46 3.13
N HIS A 21 -1.83 7.22 4.42
CA HIS A 21 -2.40 8.05 5.48
C HIS A 21 -1.87 9.48 5.43
N VAL A 22 -0.57 9.68 5.29
CA VAL A 22 0.01 11.03 5.21
C VAL A 22 -0.44 11.76 3.95
N GLU A 23 -0.50 11.08 2.80
CA GLU A 23 -0.93 11.69 1.54
C GLU A 23 -2.41 12.14 1.59
N LEU A 24 -3.27 11.37 2.26
CA LEU A 24 -4.65 11.77 2.50
C LEU A 24 -4.73 12.97 3.45
N VAL A 25 -4.06 12.91 4.60
CA VAL A 25 -4.12 13.98 5.61
C VAL A 25 -3.66 15.31 5.01
N ARG A 26 -2.53 15.33 4.31
CA ARG A 26 -1.99 16.53 3.66
C ARG A 26 -2.95 17.20 2.69
N ARG A 27 -3.81 16.41 2.02
CA ARG A 27 -4.76 16.90 1.00
C ARG A 27 -6.16 17.17 1.51
N PHE A 28 -6.51 16.67 2.69
CA PHE A 28 -7.79 16.95 3.30
C PHE A 28 -7.84 18.35 3.90
N ALA A 29 -6.73 18.83 4.45
CA ALA A 29 -6.65 20.14 5.06
C ALA A 29 -6.74 21.25 3.99
N ASN A 30 -7.76 22.12 4.12
CA ASN A 30 -7.93 23.34 3.32
C ASN A 30 -8.48 24.45 4.20
N GLU A 31 -8.83 25.60 3.62
CA GLU A 31 -9.32 26.78 4.37
C GLU A 31 -10.59 26.50 5.21
N THR A 32 -11.41 25.53 4.84
CA THR A 32 -12.69 25.22 5.50
C THR A 32 -12.68 23.93 6.31
N GLU A 33 -11.65 23.11 6.17
CA GLU A 33 -11.55 21.79 6.78
C GLU A 33 -10.15 21.57 7.36
N SER A 34 -10.11 20.95 8.53
CA SER A 34 -8.87 20.54 9.17
C SER A 34 -8.85 19.03 9.37
N MET A 35 -7.70 18.42 9.23
CA MET A 35 -7.48 17.02 9.56
C MET A 35 -6.21 16.87 10.39
N ASP A 36 -6.39 16.60 11.67
CA ASP A 36 -5.32 16.26 12.59
C ASP A 36 -5.11 14.74 12.65
N VAL A 37 -4.02 14.31 13.25
CA VAL A 37 -3.66 12.89 13.36
C VAL A 37 -3.47 12.47 14.81
N SER A 38 -4.01 11.32 15.19
CA SER A 38 -3.66 10.62 16.42
C SER A 38 -2.97 9.31 16.10
N THR A 39 -1.71 9.19 16.49
CA THR A 39 -0.87 8.03 16.21
C THR A 39 0.02 7.66 17.39
N ILE A 40 0.91 6.70 17.22
CA ILE A 40 1.88 6.27 18.23
C ILE A 40 3.22 6.99 18.10
N THR A 41 4.00 7.03 19.18
CA THR A 41 5.35 7.59 19.17
C THR A 41 6.33 6.67 18.43
N LEU A 42 7.24 7.27 17.66
CA LEU A 42 8.37 6.64 16.96
C LEU A 42 9.64 7.49 17.15
N ASP A 43 10.82 6.87 17.04
CA ASP A 43 12.09 7.50 17.41
C ASP A 43 12.38 8.82 16.66
N ASN A 44 12.13 8.90 15.37
CA ASN A 44 12.37 10.09 14.55
C ASN A 44 11.11 10.98 14.35
N ALA A 45 10.07 10.77 15.15
CA ALA A 45 8.81 11.45 15.03
C ALA A 45 8.89 12.98 15.12
N PRO A 46 9.65 13.59 16.07
CA PRO A 46 9.68 15.06 16.20
C PRO A 46 10.18 15.78 14.95
N ALA A 47 11.19 15.21 14.26
CA ALA A 47 11.73 15.79 13.04
C ALA A 47 10.70 15.76 11.88
N PHE A 48 9.93 14.69 11.77
CA PHE A 48 8.84 14.60 10.80
C PHE A 48 7.70 15.57 11.15
N ASP A 49 7.23 15.57 12.41
CA ASP A 49 6.08 16.31 12.86
C ASP A 49 6.25 17.84 12.68
N SER A 50 7.48 18.33 12.87
CA SER A 50 7.80 19.75 12.70
C SER A 50 7.72 20.26 11.26
N GLY A 51 7.71 19.36 10.28
CA GLY A 51 7.59 19.69 8.84
C GLY A 51 6.15 19.76 8.33
N GLU A 52 5.17 19.36 9.16
CA GLU A 52 3.77 19.29 8.74
C GLU A 52 2.96 20.53 9.19
N ASN A 53 1.93 20.88 8.44
CA ASN A 53 1.06 22.02 8.70
C ASN A 53 -0.24 21.67 9.46
N TYR A 54 -0.33 20.47 10.02
CA TYR A 54 -1.43 19.96 10.84
C TYR A 54 -0.88 19.35 12.13
N THR A 55 -1.76 19.13 13.12
CA THR A 55 -1.33 18.63 14.42
C THR A 55 -1.24 17.11 14.46
N ILE A 56 -0.12 16.59 14.96
CA ILE A 56 0.09 15.15 15.16
C ILE A 56 0.17 14.86 16.67
N TYR A 57 -0.85 14.21 17.19
CA TYR A 57 -0.94 13.78 18.60
C TYR A 57 -0.35 12.40 18.77
N ARG A 58 0.91 12.31 19.18
CA ARG A 58 1.59 11.03 19.39
C ARG A 58 1.32 10.46 20.78
N GLN A 59 0.81 9.25 20.80
CA GLN A 59 0.56 8.52 22.04
C GLN A 59 1.88 7.89 22.53
N PRO A 60 2.23 8.01 23.83
CA PRO A 60 3.54 7.62 24.36
C PRO A 60 3.67 6.12 24.59
N PHE A 61 3.37 5.29 23.58
CA PHE A 61 3.47 3.84 23.68
C PHE A 61 3.53 3.13 22.34
N HIS A 62 4.06 1.91 22.32
CA HIS A 62 4.04 0.99 21.20
C HIS A 62 3.17 -0.22 21.51
N PHE A 63 2.39 -0.72 20.53
CA PHE A 63 1.57 -1.92 20.70
C PHE A 63 2.36 -3.24 20.59
N ARG A 64 3.66 -3.17 20.27
CA ARG A 64 4.57 -4.33 20.29
C ARG A 64 5.02 -4.72 21.71
N GLU A 65 4.87 -3.81 22.67
CA GLU A 65 5.27 -4.00 24.07
C GLU A 65 4.19 -4.69 24.90
N ALA A 66 4.55 -5.05 26.15
CA ALA A 66 3.60 -5.55 27.15
C ALA A 66 2.50 -4.51 27.50
N ASN A 67 1.46 -4.96 28.22
CA ASN A 67 0.35 -4.11 28.71
C ASN A 67 -0.49 -3.44 27.60
N ARG A 68 -0.72 -4.13 26.50
CA ARG A 68 -1.54 -3.64 25.38
C ARG A 68 -2.94 -3.15 25.79
N PHE A 69 -3.56 -3.77 26.80
CA PHE A 69 -4.89 -3.39 27.25
C PHE A 69 -4.90 -2.02 27.91
N THR A 70 -3.98 -1.74 28.84
CA THR A 70 -3.89 -0.43 29.51
C THR A 70 -3.60 0.69 28.53
N LYS A 71 -2.71 0.46 27.57
CA LYS A 71 -2.39 1.39 26.48
C LYS A 71 -3.64 1.67 25.62
N GLN A 72 -4.40 0.65 25.30
CA GLN A 72 -5.64 0.78 24.52
C GLN A 72 -6.70 1.62 25.27
N VAL A 73 -6.85 1.39 26.58
CA VAL A 73 -7.75 2.19 27.44
C VAL A 73 -7.28 3.64 27.52
N ALA A 74 -5.99 3.88 27.67
CA ALA A 74 -5.42 5.23 27.71
C ALA A 74 -5.70 5.99 26.40
N TRP A 75 -5.46 5.34 25.25
CA TRP A 75 -5.76 5.95 23.94
C TRP A 75 -7.26 6.23 23.76
N SER A 76 -8.12 5.29 24.18
CA SER A 76 -9.57 5.48 24.09
C SER A 76 -10.06 6.64 24.94
N ARG A 77 -9.52 6.81 26.17
CA ARG A 77 -9.85 7.94 27.06
C ARG A 77 -9.36 9.27 26.49
N TRP A 78 -8.13 9.30 26.00
CA TRP A 78 -7.57 10.49 25.36
C TRP A 78 -8.41 10.89 24.15
N LEU A 79 -8.67 9.96 23.22
CA LEU A 79 -9.45 10.22 22.02
C LEU A 79 -10.85 10.74 22.33
N THR A 80 -11.55 10.12 23.29
CA THR A 80 -12.91 10.54 23.68
C THR A 80 -12.92 11.93 24.27
N ARG A 81 -11.90 12.31 25.07
CA ARG A 81 -11.80 13.64 25.65
C ARG A 81 -11.51 14.67 24.55
N HIS A 82 -10.53 14.40 23.69
CA HIS A 82 -10.13 15.30 22.63
C HIS A 82 -11.24 15.49 21.57
N ALA A 83 -11.92 14.41 21.19
CA ALA A 83 -12.93 14.44 20.13
C ALA A 83 -14.24 15.15 20.57
N ARG A 84 -14.51 15.29 21.84
CA ARG A 84 -15.78 15.87 22.34
C ARG A 84 -16.08 17.25 21.78
N GLU A 85 -15.07 18.11 21.66
CA GLU A 85 -15.25 19.50 21.27
C GLU A 85 -14.57 19.85 19.93
N ASN A 86 -13.72 18.93 19.44
CA ASN A 86 -12.79 19.24 18.37
C ASN A 86 -12.94 18.38 17.12
N VAL A 87 -13.84 17.39 17.09
CA VAL A 87 -13.92 16.41 15.98
C VAL A 87 -15.36 16.17 15.59
N ASP A 88 -15.62 16.29 14.29
CA ASP A 88 -16.92 16.02 13.68
C ASP A 88 -16.93 14.61 13.02
N VAL A 89 -15.78 14.14 12.51
CA VAL A 89 -15.62 12.82 11.87
C VAL A 89 -14.29 12.17 12.24
N LEU A 90 -14.32 10.86 12.55
CA LEU A 90 -13.14 10.06 12.80
C LEU A 90 -12.76 9.22 11.58
N HIS A 91 -11.48 9.14 11.25
CA HIS A 91 -10.91 8.27 10.24
C HIS A 91 -10.08 7.19 10.91
N CYS A 92 -10.52 5.94 10.82
CA CYS A 92 -9.88 4.79 11.44
C CYS A 92 -8.93 4.11 10.43
N GLY A 93 -7.64 4.40 10.50
CA GLY A 93 -6.61 3.97 9.54
C GLY A 93 -6.31 2.48 9.52
N ASN A 94 -6.75 1.73 10.55
CA ASN A 94 -6.66 0.27 10.61
C ASN A 94 -7.70 -0.30 11.57
N ILE A 95 -8.17 -1.54 11.28
CA ILE A 95 -9.18 -2.20 12.13
C ILE A 95 -8.67 -2.38 13.56
N ARG A 96 -7.39 -2.70 13.73
CA ARG A 96 -6.73 -2.86 15.03
C ARG A 96 -5.28 -2.35 14.95
N PRO A 97 -4.85 -1.58 15.91
CA PRO A 97 -5.47 -1.25 17.19
C PRO A 97 -6.40 -0.02 17.16
N ALA A 98 -6.38 0.83 16.13
CA ALA A 98 -7.09 2.12 16.09
C ALA A 98 -8.63 1.97 16.20
N GLY A 99 -9.18 0.87 15.72
CA GLY A 99 -10.63 0.63 15.79
C GLY A 99 -11.20 0.56 17.21
N TYR A 100 -10.40 0.23 18.23
CA TYR A 100 -10.87 0.21 19.62
C TYR A 100 -11.16 1.62 20.17
N PRO A 101 -10.23 2.58 20.15
CA PRO A 101 -10.50 3.94 20.60
C PRO A 101 -11.58 4.64 19.76
N VAL A 102 -11.61 4.39 18.43
CA VAL A 102 -12.62 4.95 17.54
C VAL A 102 -14.02 4.42 17.87
N LEU A 103 -14.19 3.11 18.05
CA LEU A 103 -15.46 2.52 18.48
C LEU A 103 -15.89 3.07 19.85
N TRP A 104 -14.96 3.22 20.80
CA TRP A 104 -15.24 3.76 22.11
C TRP A 104 -15.73 5.21 22.03
N ALA A 105 -15.10 6.06 21.23
CA ALA A 105 -15.54 7.44 20.98
C ALA A 105 -16.93 7.48 20.32
N LYS A 106 -17.19 6.63 19.31
CA LYS A 106 -18.53 6.49 18.70
C LYS A 106 -19.60 6.15 19.73
N MET A 107 -19.35 5.17 20.61
CA MET A 107 -20.31 4.76 21.64
C MET A 107 -20.59 5.83 22.68
N ARG A 108 -19.64 6.74 22.95
CA ARG A 108 -19.76 7.78 23.99
C ARG A 108 -20.24 9.11 23.46
N LEU A 109 -19.91 9.44 22.23
CA LEU A 109 -20.11 10.79 21.67
C LEU A 109 -21.01 10.78 20.41
N GLY A 110 -21.35 9.61 19.84
CA GLY A 110 -22.11 9.53 18.59
C GLY A 110 -21.32 9.85 17.32
N ILE A 111 -20.04 10.27 17.40
CA ILE A 111 -19.26 10.74 16.28
C ILE A 111 -19.15 9.67 15.18
N PRO A 112 -19.49 10.00 13.90
CA PRO A 112 -19.36 9.07 12.78
C PRO A 112 -17.88 8.75 12.48
N TYR A 113 -17.63 7.57 11.90
CA TYR A 113 -16.28 7.20 11.49
C TYR A 113 -16.23 6.35 10.22
N ILE A 114 -15.14 6.49 9.50
CA ILE A 114 -14.78 5.72 8.31
C ILE A 114 -13.66 4.75 8.67
N VAL A 115 -13.74 3.49 8.26
CA VAL A 115 -12.66 2.51 8.44
C VAL A 115 -11.90 2.34 7.13
N TYR A 116 -10.58 2.48 7.20
CA TYR A 116 -9.68 2.22 6.07
C TYR A 116 -9.17 0.79 6.15
N VAL A 117 -9.36 0.04 5.06
CA VAL A 117 -8.97 -1.37 5.00
C VAL A 117 -7.97 -1.63 3.87
N ASN A 118 -7.05 -2.56 4.15
CA ASN A 118 -6.02 -3.03 3.24
C ASN A 118 -6.03 -4.57 3.24
N GLY A 119 -5.53 -5.24 2.21
CA GLY A 119 -5.67 -6.68 2.08
C GLY A 119 -5.15 -7.51 3.26
N GLY A 120 -3.93 -7.21 3.72
CA GLY A 120 -3.28 -7.99 4.77
C GLY A 120 -3.92 -7.83 6.17
N ASP A 121 -4.59 -6.73 6.49
CA ASP A 121 -5.31 -6.55 7.75
C ASP A 121 -6.60 -7.37 7.77
N LEU A 122 -7.34 -7.39 6.67
CA LEU A 122 -8.55 -8.17 6.51
C LEU A 122 -8.29 -9.69 6.52
N LEU A 123 -7.24 -10.16 5.84
CA LEU A 123 -6.85 -11.57 5.88
C LEU A 123 -6.56 -12.02 7.31
N ARG A 124 -5.84 -11.20 8.08
CA ARG A 124 -5.62 -11.46 9.52
C ARG A 124 -6.91 -11.41 10.34
N GLU A 125 -7.87 -10.55 9.98
CA GLU A 125 -9.17 -10.51 10.66
C GLU A 125 -10.02 -11.75 10.35
N LEU A 126 -10.00 -12.28 9.13
CA LEU A 126 -10.64 -13.56 8.80
C LEU A 126 -10.12 -14.68 9.71
N GLN A 127 -8.81 -14.82 9.83
CA GLN A 127 -8.19 -15.82 10.69
C GLN A 127 -8.58 -15.64 12.17
N LYS A 128 -8.49 -14.40 12.68
CA LYS A 128 -8.82 -14.09 14.09
C LYS A 128 -10.30 -14.32 14.42
N THR A 129 -11.21 -13.98 13.51
CA THR A 129 -12.64 -14.13 13.70
C THR A 129 -13.10 -15.58 13.58
N ALA A 130 -12.36 -16.42 12.85
CA ALA A 130 -12.58 -17.87 12.80
C ALA A 130 -12.21 -18.57 14.12
N THR A 131 -11.17 -18.08 14.82
CA THR A 131 -10.56 -18.77 15.97
C THR A 131 -10.97 -18.19 17.33
N SER A 132 -11.57 -16.99 17.39
CA SER A 132 -11.86 -16.30 18.66
C SER A 132 -13.21 -15.58 18.65
N ARG A 133 -14.12 -16.02 19.52
CA ARG A 133 -15.44 -15.38 19.73
C ARG A 133 -15.31 -13.89 20.10
N LEU A 134 -14.37 -13.54 20.99
CA LEU A 134 -14.14 -12.14 21.38
C LEU A 134 -13.67 -11.30 20.17
N LYS A 135 -12.73 -11.81 19.38
CA LYS A 135 -12.27 -11.13 18.18
C LYS A 135 -13.37 -10.96 17.15
N LYS A 136 -14.23 -11.97 17.00
CA LYS A 136 -15.42 -11.92 16.15
C LYS A 136 -16.40 -10.81 16.59
N ILE A 137 -16.74 -10.75 17.88
CA ILE A 137 -17.61 -9.70 18.43
C ILE A 137 -17.00 -8.30 18.20
N MET A 138 -15.72 -8.15 18.44
CA MET A 138 -15.04 -6.86 18.24
C MET A 138 -14.99 -6.45 16.77
N ALA A 139 -14.68 -7.38 15.84
CA ALA A 139 -14.72 -7.10 14.40
C ALA A 139 -16.14 -6.68 13.97
N ARG A 140 -17.18 -7.42 14.42
CA ARG A 140 -18.58 -7.08 14.18
C ARG A 140 -18.91 -5.66 14.63
N ARG A 141 -18.47 -5.28 15.85
CA ARG A 141 -18.75 -3.93 16.39
C ARG A 141 -17.99 -2.85 15.64
N ILE A 142 -16.67 -3.04 15.40
CA ILE A 142 -15.85 -2.03 14.73
C ILE A 142 -16.32 -1.81 13.29
N LEU A 143 -16.50 -2.88 12.51
CA LEU A 143 -16.89 -2.77 11.12
C LEU A 143 -18.37 -2.43 10.95
N GLY A 144 -19.25 -3.06 11.72
CA GLY A 144 -20.70 -2.86 11.61
C GLY A 144 -21.21 -1.52 12.16
N SER A 145 -20.45 -0.83 13.03
CA SER A 145 -20.79 0.50 13.53
C SER A 145 -20.17 1.64 12.73
N ALA A 146 -19.32 1.34 11.76
CA ALA A 146 -18.74 2.32 10.86
C ALA A 146 -19.83 3.02 10.03
N SER A 147 -19.60 4.26 9.66
CA SER A 147 -20.44 4.98 8.70
C SER A 147 -20.13 4.55 7.28
N GLY A 148 -18.88 4.15 6.99
CA GLY A 148 -18.43 3.63 5.72
C GLY A 148 -17.09 2.92 5.84
N ILE A 149 -16.73 2.15 4.81
CA ILE A 149 -15.45 1.45 4.69
C ILE A 149 -14.77 1.87 3.40
N ALA A 150 -13.55 2.39 3.51
CA ALA A 150 -12.70 2.82 2.41
C ALA A 150 -11.67 1.73 2.08
N ALA A 151 -11.90 0.96 1.02
CA ALA A 151 -11.03 -0.11 0.57
C ALA A 151 -9.98 0.37 -0.44
N THR A 152 -8.80 -0.28 -0.48
CA THR A 152 -7.74 0.06 -1.43
C THR A 152 -7.97 -0.50 -2.83
N SER A 153 -8.84 -1.51 -2.99
CA SER A 153 -9.14 -2.14 -4.28
C SER A 153 -10.50 -2.84 -4.22
N THR A 154 -11.04 -3.24 -5.37
CA THR A 154 -12.26 -4.06 -5.45
C THR A 154 -12.09 -5.39 -4.71
N TRP A 155 -10.94 -6.06 -4.88
CA TRP A 155 -10.62 -7.27 -4.13
C TRP A 155 -10.62 -7.06 -2.61
N VAL A 156 -10.11 -5.92 -2.13
CA VAL A 156 -10.12 -5.56 -0.70
C VAL A 156 -11.54 -5.25 -0.23
N ALA A 157 -12.38 -4.65 -1.06
CA ALA A 157 -13.80 -4.42 -0.75
C ALA A 157 -14.55 -5.75 -0.57
N GLU A 158 -14.41 -6.69 -1.51
CA GLU A 158 -14.97 -8.04 -1.42
C GLU A 158 -14.49 -8.80 -0.17
N LEU A 159 -13.20 -8.67 0.15
CA LEU A 159 -12.63 -9.26 1.35
C LEU A 159 -13.22 -8.64 2.64
N ALA A 160 -13.50 -7.34 2.65
CA ALA A 160 -14.17 -6.68 3.76
C ALA A 160 -15.60 -7.19 3.96
N GLU A 161 -16.34 -7.42 2.88
CA GLU A 161 -17.66 -8.06 2.93
C GLU A 161 -17.58 -9.47 3.54
N GLN A 162 -16.60 -10.28 3.12
CA GLN A 162 -16.38 -11.61 3.68
C GLN A 162 -16.10 -11.56 5.20
N VAL A 163 -15.22 -10.64 5.64
CA VAL A 163 -14.91 -10.44 7.07
C VAL A 163 -16.18 -10.06 7.84
N MET A 164 -16.96 -9.12 7.32
CA MET A 164 -18.20 -8.69 7.98
C MET A 164 -19.24 -9.80 8.04
N LYS A 165 -19.44 -10.55 6.97
CA LYS A 165 -20.32 -11.73 6.93
C LYS A 165 -19.88 -12.77 7.97
N GLN A 166 -18.60 -13.11 8.02
CA GLN A 166 -18.05 -14.04 9.03
C GLN A 166 -18.20 -13.51 10.45
N ALA A 167 -18.05 -12.22 10.66
CA ALA A 167 -18.26 -11.57 11.95
C ALA A 167 -19.72 -11.51 12.38
N GLY A 168 -20.66 -11.71 11.46
CA GLY A 168 -22.10 -11.67 11.72
C GLY A 168 -22.67 -10.25 11.72
N VAL A 169 -22.14 -9.37 10.88
CA VAL A 169 -22.73 -8.04 10.61
C VAL A 169 -23.98 -8.23 9.75
N THR A 170 -25.12 -7.79 10.25
CA THR A 170 -26.42 -7.95 9.57
C THR A 170 -26.80 -6.76 8.68
N SER A 171 -26.28 -5.59 9.00
CA SER A 171 -26.46 -4.36 8.21
C SER A 171 -25.09 -3.75 7.95
N PRO A 172 -24.40 -4.20 6.90
CA PRO A 172 -23.05 -3.69 6.59
C PRO A 172 -23.12 -2.23 6.17
N PRO A 173 -22.15 -1.39 6.57
CA PRO A 173 -22.02 -0.04 6.05
C PRO A 173 -21.63 -0.07 4.58
N PRO A 174 -21.81 1.06 3.85
CA PRO A 174 -21.31 1.19 2.48
C PRO A 174 -19.81 0.95 2.41
N ILE A 175 -19.36 0.21 1.37
CA ILE A 175 -17.96 -0.02 1.07
C ILE A 175 -17.65 0.62 -0.28
N GLU A 176 -16.53 1.34 -0.37
CA GLU A 176 -16.07 1.90 -1.63
C GLU A 176 -14.59 1.59 -1.86
N ALA A 177 -14.27 1.12 -3.07
CA ALA A 177 -12.91 0.87 -3.52
C ALA A 177 -12.32 2.18 -4.08
N LEU A 178 -11.69 2.98 -3.23
CA LEU A 178 -11.16 4.30 -3.57
C LEU A 178 -9.80 4.24 -4.28
N GLY A 179 -9.14 3.07 -4.26
CA GLY A 179 -7.82 2.91 -4.84
C GLY A 179 -6.71 3.59 -4.03
N LEU A 180 -5.54 3.64 -4.66
CA LEU A 180 -4.39 4.41 -4.17
C LEU A 180 -3.86 5.28 -5.30
N GLY A 181 -2.92 6.17 -4.96
CA GLY A 181 -2.25 7.07 -5.89
C GLY A 181 -0.74 7.04 -5.76
N THR A 182 -0.10 7.76 -6.65
CA THR A 182 1.30 8.15 -6.54
C THR A 182 1.45 9.60 -6.98
N ASP A 183 2.65 10.14 -6.83
CA ASP A 183 3.00 11.50 -7.23
C ASP A 183 3.71 11.47 -8.59
N PRO A 184 3.06 11.92 -9.68
CA PRO A 184 3.64 11.92 -11.01
C PRO A 184 4.76 12.95 -11.20
N GLU A 185 4.89 13.94 -10.32
CA GLU A 185 6.01 14.89 -10.36
C GLU A 185 7.24 14.30 -9.64
N MET A 186 7.04 13.60 -8.55
CA MET A 186 8.10 12.89 -7.85
C MET A 186 8.64 11.73 -8.70
N PHE A 187 7.75 10.89 -9.24
CA PHE A 187 8.09 9.76 -10.10
C PHE A 187 7.88 10.14 -11.58
N SER A 188 8.98 10.28 -12.31
CA SER A 188 8.97 10.75 -13.70
C SER A 188 10.16 10.16 -14.47
N PRO A 189 10.02 9.90 -15.79
CA PRO A 189 11.15 9.50 -16.64
C PRO A 189 12.32 10.47 -16.59
N SER A 190 12.06 11.77 -16.36
CA SER A 190 13.09 12.81 -16.27
C SER A 190 14.00 12.71 -15.03
N ARG A 191 13.70 11.79 -14.10
CA ARG A 191 14.52 11.57 -12.90
C ARG A 191 15.77 10.71 -13.16
N ASP A 192 15.93 10.14 -14.36
CA ASP A 192 17.14 9.41 -14.71
C ASP A 192 18.32 10.37 -14.92
N THR A 193 19.23 10.42 -13.96
CA THR A 193 20.48 11.19 -14.03
C THR A 193 21.68 10.30 -14.39
N GLY A 194 21.47 9.01 -14.56
CA GLY A 194 22.50 8.00 -14.75
C GLY A 194 23.36 7.74 -13.50
N ARG A 195 23.09 8.41 -12.37
CA ARG A 195 23.86 8.25 -11.13
C ARG A 195 23.73 6.84 -10.58
N LEU A 196 22.51 6.30 -10.55
CA LEU A 196 22.28 4.93 -10.02
C LEU A 196 22.85 3.88 -10.97
N ARG A 197 22.78 4.04 -12.29
CA ARG A 197 23.45 3.14 -13.23
C ARG A 197 24.95 3.07 -12.95
N ARG A 198 25.60 4.22 -12.76
CA ARG A 198 27.04 4.27 -12.40
C ARG A 198 27.29 3.60 -11.05
N ARG A 199 26.50 3.90 -10.00
CA ARG A 199 26.62 3.29 -8.67
C ARG A 199 26.46 1.77 -8.72
N TRP A 200 25.52 1.27 -9.51
CA TRP A 200 25.26 -0.14 -9.70
C TRP A 200 26.20 -0.81 -10.71
N ARG A 201 27.08 -0.06 -11.34
CA ARG A 201 28.00 -0.53 -12.40
C ARG A 201 27.26 -1.23 -13.54
N ILE A 202 26.10 -0.69 -13.93
CA ILE A 202 25.30 -1.14 -15.04
C ILE A 202 25.39 -0.06 -16.14
N SER A 203 25.96 -0.44 -17.30
CA SER A 203 26.01 0.42 -18.48
C SER A 203 24.63 0.54 -19.14
N ASP A 204 24.52 0.35 -20.44
CA ASP A 204 23.27 0.43 -21.21
C ASP A 204 22.45 -0.86 -21.18
N ASN A 205 22.77 -1.77 -20.27
CA ASN A 205 22.09 -3.05 -20.12
C ASN A 205 20.63 -2.85 -19.69
N PRO A 206 19.70 -3.69 -20.19
CA PRO A 206 18.31 -3.65 -19.75
C PRO A 206 18.18 -4.02 -18.27
N ILE A 207 17.44 -3.19 -17.53
CA ILE A 207 17.19 -3.37 -16.10
C ILE A 207 15.76 -3.80 -15.89
N LEU A 208 15.56 -4.99 -15.29
CA LEU A 208 14.34 -5.37 -14.62
C LEU A 208 14.42 -4.84 -13.19
N LEU A 209 13.41 -4.13 -12.72
CA LEU A 209 13.37 -3.57 -11.37
C LEU A 209 12.24 -4.18 -10.55
N THR A 210 12.52 -4.53 -9.31
CA THR A 210 11.52 -4.75 -8.26
C THR A 210 11.85 -3.88 -7.06
N VAL A 211 10.89 -3.11 -6.59
CA VAL A 211 10.97 -2.33 -5.34
C VAL A 211 9.96 -2.91 -4.35
N ALA A 212 10.43 -3.71 -3.40
CA ALA A 212 9.57 -4.37 -2.43
C ALA A 212 10.38 -4.94 -1.25
N ARG A 213 9.71 -5.13 -0.11
CA ARG A 213 10.29 -5.95 0.97
C ARG A 213 10.60 -7.36 0.47
N LEU A 214 11.69 -7.93 0.93
CA LEU A 214 12.06 -9.32 0.60
C LEU A 214 11.31 -10.29 1.53
N ILE A 215 10.10 -10.63 1.11
CA ILE A 215 9.21 -11.57 1.81
C ILE A 215 8.53 -12.47 0.77
N PRO A 216 8.20 -13.74 1.09
CA PRO A 216 7.84 -14.76 0.10
C PRO A 216 6.71 -14.39 -0.85
N HIS A 217 5.68 -13.67 -0.38
CA HIS A 217 4.54 -13.29 -1.21
C HIS A 217 4.83 -12.18 -2.25
N LYS A 218 6.00 -11.54 -2.20
CA LYS A 218 6.42 -10.55 -3.21
C LYS A 218 6.99 -11.16 -4.49
N GLY A 219 7.34 -12.45 -4.47
CA GLY A 219 7.59 -13.25 -5.67
C GLY A 219 8.90 -12.97 -6.40
N GLN A 220 9.92 -12.38 -5.76
CA GLN A 220 11.23 -12.15 -6.38
C GLN A 220 11.86 -13.46 -6.90
N ASP A 221 11.57 -14.58 -6.25
CA ASP A 221 12.02 -15.92 -6.67
C ASP A 221 11.52 -16.32 -8.06
N VAL A 222 10.34 -15.89 -8.46
CA VAL A 222 9.79 -16.14 -9.81
C VAL A 222 10.58 -15.37 -10.86
N ILE A 223 10.89 -14.11 -10.58
CA ILE A 223 11.65 -13.27 -11.50
C ILE A 223 13.11 -13.78 -11.63
N ILE A 224 13.73 -14.21 -10.53
CA ILE A 224 15.08 -14.83 -10.57
C ILE A 224 15.08 -16.07 -11.50
N ARG A 225 14.06 -16.93 -11.42
CA ARG A 225 13.92 -18.09 -12.32
C ARG A 225 13.66 -17.70 -13.78
N ALA A 226 12.87 -16.65 -14.01
CA ALA A 226 12.65 -16.11 -15.35
C ALA A 226 13.95 -15.57 -15.94
N VAL A 227 14.76 -14.83 -15.17
CA VAL A 227 16.09 -14.36 -15.57
C VAL A 227 17.02 -15.52 -15.92
N ALA A 228 16.99 -16.61 -15.16
CA ALA A 228 17.78 -17.80 -15.47
C ALA A 228 17.44 -18.41 -16.85
N ARG A 229 16.17 -18.33 -17.28
CA ARG A 229 15.75 -18.76 -18.63
C ARG A 229 16.17 -17.77 -19.71
N LEU A 230 16.19 -16.48 -19.36
CA LEU A 230 16.47 -15.40 -20.34
C LEU A 230 17.95 -15.16 -20.59
N ARG A 231 18.85 -15.58 -19.70
CA ARG A 231 20.28 -15.24 -19.77
C ARG A 231 20.99 -15.69 -21.03
N SER A 232 20.55 -16.76 -21.68
CA SER A 232 21.14 -17.23 -22.94
C SER A 232 20.82 -16.31 -24.11
N GLU A 233 19.65 -15.70 -24.12
CA GLU A 233 19.20 -14.77 -25.16
C GLU A 233 19.58 -13.32 -24.80
N PHE A 234 19.49 -12.96 -23.53
CA PHE A 234 19.82 -11.63 -23.01
C PHE A 234 20.93 -11.72 -21.94
N PRO A 235 22.18 -12.04 -22.32
CA PRO A 235 23.27 -12.28 -21.36
C PRO A 235 23.57 -11.06 -20.49
N GLN A 236 23.26 -9.86 -20.99
CA GLN A 236 23.49 -8.61 -20.29
C GLN A 236 22.30 -8.13 -19.42
N ILE A 237 21.19 -8.88 -19.39
CA ILE A 237 20.03 -8.51 -18.54
C ILE A 237 20.47 -8.34 -17.08
N ARG A 238 19.94 -7.32 -16.43
CA ARG A 238 20.15 -7.06 -14.99
C ARG A 238 18.82 -7.03 -14.26
N TYR A 239 18.67 -7.87 -13.28
CA TYR A 239 17.55 -7.80 -12.34
C TYR A 239 18.00 -7.14 -11.05
N VAL A 240 17.52 -5.92 -10.80
CA VAL A 240 17.83 -5.13 -9.63
C VAL A 240 16.69 -5.24 -8.63
N ILE A 241 17.00 -5.72 -7.45
CA ILE A 241 16.06 -5.89 -6.33
C ILE A 241 16.36 -4.81 -5.29
N VAL A 242 15.44 -3.86 -5.14
CA VAL A 242 15.51 -2.80 -4.13
C VAL A 242 14.62 -3.18 -2.96
N GLY A 243 15.19 -3.19 -1.76
CA GLY A 243 14.53 -3.51 -0.49
C GLY A 243 15.28 -4.56 0.31
N GLU A 244 14.78 -4.83 1.51
CA GLU A 244 15.33 -5.77 2.48
C GLU A 244 14.23 -6.66 3.04
N GLY A 245 14.58 -7.77 3.67
CA GLY A 245 13.61 -8.62 4.35
C GLY A 245 14.12 -10.01 4.66
N VAL A 246 13.30 -10.76 5.37
CA VAL A 246 13.64 -12.08 5.92
C VAL A 246 13.91 -13.14 4.85
N ASP A 247 13.49 -12.92 3.61
CA ASP A 247 13.60 -13.87 2.49
C ASP A 247 14.94 -13.73 1.72
N GLU A 248 15.76 -12.72 2.04
CA GLU A 248 16.95 -12.40 1.27
C GLU A 248 17.92 -13.59 1.15
N GLN A 249 18.17 -14.30 2.25
CA GLN A 249 19.09 -15.43 2.23
C GLN A 249 18.62 -16.54 1.29
N ARG A 250 17.32 -16.85 1.29
CA ARG A 250 16.71 -17.85 0.38
C ARG A 250 16.85 -17.41 -1.08
N LEU A 251 16.55 -16.13 -1.37
CA LEU A 251 16.69 -15.58 -2.71
C LEU A 251 18.14 -15.61 -3.21
N ARG A 252 19.11 -15.25 -2.37
CA ARG A 252 20.56 -15.35 -2.70
C ARG A 252 21.00 -16.80 -2.95
N SER A 253 20.45 -17.79 -2.22
CA SER A 253 20.70 -19.20 -2.50
C SER A 253 20.16 -19.61 -3.86
N SER A 254 18.93 -19.21 -4.20
CA SER A 254 18.36 -19.46 -5.53
C SER A 254 19.17 -18.83 -6.67
N VAL A 255 19.74 -17.65 -6.46
CA VAL A 255 20.63 -17.00 -7.44
C VAL A 255 21.88 -17.86 -7.70
N ARG A 256 22.51 -18.39 -6.65
CA ARG A 256 23.69 -19.28 -6.80
C ARG A 256 23.32 -20.61 -7.46
N GLU A 257 22.24 -21.27 -7.01
CA GLU A 257 21.76 -22.54 -7.56
C GLU A 257 21.45 -22.45 -9.05
N LEU A 258 20.95 -21.30 -9.50
CA LEU A 258 20.59 -21.05 -10.90
C LEU A 258 21.74 -20.46 -11.71
N HIS A 259 22.89 -20.18 -11.09
CA HIS A 259 24.10 -19.58 -11.69
C HIS A 259 23.79 -18.27 -12.43
N VAL A 260 23.07 -17.34 -11.77
CA VAL A 260 22.68 -16.01 -12.31
C VAL A 260 23.23 -14.84 -11.49
N GLU A 261 24.33 -15.05 -10.77
CA GLU A 261 24.97 -14.03 -9.91
C GLU A 261 25.37 -12.80 -10.72
N ALA A 262 25.78 -12.99 -11.97
CA ALA A 262 26.11 -11.87 -12.88
C ALA A 262 24.89 -11.07 -13.33
N ASN A 263 23.68 -11.65 -13.24
CA ASN A 263 22.45 -11.03 -13.73
C ASN A 263 21.57 -10.45 -12.63
N VAL A 264 21.72 -10.87 -11.36
CA VAL A 264 20.86 -10.46 -10.25
C VAL A 264 21.62 -9.62 -9.24
N MET A 265 21.10 -8.44 -8.94
CA MET A 265 21.67 -7.52 -7.97
C MET A 265 20.69 -7.26 -6.84
N PHE A 266 21.14 -7.45 -5.60
CA PHE A 266 20.45 -7.00 -4.41
C PHE A 266 21.00 -5.63 -4.02
N ALA A 267 20.23 -4.58 -4.28
CA ALA A 267 20.64 -3.20 -4.00
C ALA A 267 20.44 -2.80 -2.53
N GLY A 268 19.77 -3.65 -1.73
CA GLY A 268 19.38 -3.34 -0.37
C GLY A 268 18.29 -2.26 -0.28
N ALA A 269 18.04 -1.74 0.90
CA ALA A 269 17.23 -0.53 1.05
C ALA A 269 17.99 0.68 0.50
N ILE A 270 17.31 1.50 -0.26
CA ILE A 270 17.83 2.79 -0.73
C ILE A 270 17.02 3.93 -0.11
N PRO A 271 17.60 5.12 0.05
CA PRO A 271 16.86 6.30 0.52
C PRO A 271 15.64 6.59 -0.36
N ASP A 272 14.56 7.10 0.22
CA ASP A 272 13.35 7.48 -0.52
C ASP A 272 13.65 8.51 -1.61
N SER A 273 14.65 9.38 -1.41
CA SER A 273 15.14 10.34 -2.41
C SER A 273 15.76 9.69 -3.65
N ASP A 274 16.23 8.45 -3.56
CA ASP A 274 16.83 7.68 -4.66
C ASP A 274 15.79 6.83 -5.41
N LEU A 275 14.61 6.59 -4.82
CA LEU A 275 13.57 5.77 -5.45
C LEU A 275 13.11 6.30 -6.81
N PRO A 276 12.85 7.62 -7.01
CA PRO A 276 12.45 8.13 -8.32
C PRO A 276 13.48 7.83 -9.42
N GLU A 277 14.77 7.97 -9.13
CA GLU A 277 15.83 7.63 -10.08
C GLU A 277 15.92 6.12 -10.32
N ALA A 278 15.69 5.28 -9.30
CA ALA A 278 15.69 3.84 -9.44
C ALA A 278 14.63 3.35 -10.44
N TYR A 279 13.42 3.92 -10.37
CA TYR A 279 12.39 3.64 -11.37
C TYR A 279 12.76 4.21 -12.75
N ALA A 280 13.13 5.48 -12.82
CA ALA A 280 13.41 6.15 -14.09
C ALA A 280 14.55 5.50 -14.90
N THR A 281 15.52 4.86 -14.24
CA THR A 281 16.66 4.20 -14.87
C THR A 281 16.36 2.76 -15.34
N ALA A 282 15.22 2.18 -14.97
CA ALA A 282 14.84 0.81 -15.31
C ALA A 282 14.28 0.71 -16.75
N THR A 283 14.24 -0.52 -17.27
CA THR A 283 13.64 -0.83 -18.58
C THR A 283 12.23 -1.39 -18.41
N LEU A 284 12.03 -2.25 -17.41
CA LEU A 284 10.76 -2.86 -17.05
C LEU A 284 10.63 -2.89 -15.53
N TYR A 285 9.43 -2.73 -15.03
CA TYR A 285 9.11 -3.04 -13.64
C TYR A 285 8.48 -4.43 -13.54
N THR A 286 8.94 -5.24 -12.59
CA THR A 286 8.44 -6.60 -12.38
C THR A 286 8.02 -6.82 -10.93
N GLY A 287 6.85 -7.42 -10.71
CA GLY A 287 6.37 -7.71 -9.37
C GLY A 287 5.46 -8.93 -9.34
N ALA A 288 6.01 -10.12 -9.08
CA ALA A 288 5.29 -11.39 -9.09
C ALA A 288 4.57 -11.66 -7.75
N SER A 289 3.90 -10.64 -7.21
CA SER A 289 3.16 -10.77 -5.95
C SER A 289 2.09 -11.86 -6.04
N ARG A 290 1.97 -12.63 -4.96
CA ARG A 290 1.03 -13.75 -4.84
C ARG A 290 0.37 -13.80 -3.47
N ILE A 291 -0.72 -14.52 -3.34
CA ILE A 291 -1.28 -14.83 -2.02
C ILE A 291 -0.43 -15.95 -1.42
N ASP A 292 0.10 -15.72 -0.23
CA ASP A 292 0.91 -16.68 0.52
C ASP A 292 0.23 -17.02 1.84
N ASN A 293 0.03 -18.31 2.11
CA ASN A 293 -0.53 -18.85 3.36
C ASN A 293 -1.82 -18.15 3.87
N VAL A 294 -2.64 -17.62 2.95
CA VAL A 294 -3.94 -16.99 3.24
C VAL A 294 -3.86 -15.68 4.07
N ILE A 295 -2.69 -15.28 4.54
CA ILE A 295 -2.53 -14.10 5.43
C ILE A 295 -1.75 -12.94 4.83
N ASN A 296 -1.11 -13.15 3.69
CA ASN A 296 -0.35 -12.13 2.98
C ASN A 296 -0.77 -12.06 1.52
N ALA A 297 -1.11 -10.88 1.06
CA ALA A 297 -1.40 -10.59 -0.33
C ALA A 297 -1.10 -9.12 -0.62
N GLU A 298 -0.94 -8.79 -1.89
CA GLU A 298 -0.90 -7.41 -2.33
C GLU A 298 -2.32 -6.83 -2.33
N GLY A 299 -2.57 -5.80 -1.52
CA GLY A 299 -3.88 -5.16 -1.47
C GLY A 299 -4.14 -4.18 -2.61
N PHE A 300 -3.07 -3.68 -3.25
CA PHE A 300 -3.12 -2.78 -4.38
C PHE A 300 -1.78 -2.74 -5.12
N GLY A 301 -0.70 -2.25 -4.46
CA GLY A 301 0.65 -2.15 -5.01
C GLY A 301 1.01 -0.76 -5.51
N ILE A 302 1.34 0.17 -4.60
CA ILE A 302 1.77 1.53 -4.94
C ILE A 302 3.00 1.51 -5.86
N SER A 303 3.91 0.56 -5.68
CA SER A 303 5.12 0.44 -6.50
C SER A 303 4.84 0.21 -7.99
N PHE A 304 3.70 -0.39 -8.35
CA PHE A 304 3.26 -0.46 -9.74
C PHE A 304 2.89 0.91 -10.30
N LEU A 305 2.26 1.75 -9.48
CA LEU A 305 1.94 3.14 -9.88
C LEU A 305 3.19 4.01 -9.99
N GLU A 306 4.15 3.84 -9.07
CA GLU A 306 5.44 4.54 -9.11
C GLU A 306 6.22 4.19 -10.40
N ALA A 307 6.20 2.92 -10.79
CA ALA A 307 6.75 2.45 -12.06
C ALA A 307 6.01 3.06 -13.27
N SER A 308 4.69 3.01 -13.27
CA SER A 308 3.86 3.62 -14.31
C SER A 308 4.07 5.14 -14.41
N ALA A 309 4.16 5.84 -13.29
CA ALA A 309 4.48 7.27 -13.23
C ALA A 309 5.85 7.58 -13.84
N SER A 310 6.82 6.67 -13.70
CA SER A 310 8.15 6.76 -14.29
C SER A 310 8.20 6.30 -15.75
N GLY A 311 7.04 6.04 -16.40
CA GLY A 311 6.96 5.63 -17.80
C GLY A 311 7.41 4.17 -18.06
N LEU A 312 7.45 3.32 -17.02
CA LEU A 312 7.83 1.92 -17.18
C LEU A 312 6.61 1.05 -17.51
N PRO A 313 6.73 0.14 -18.49
CA PRO A 313 5.77 -0.95 -18.59
C PRO A 313 5.90 -1.88 -17.38
N VAL A 314 4.77 -2.32 -16.87
CA VAL A 314 4.67 -3.13 -15.67
C VAL A 314 4.35 -4.57 -16.04
N VAL A 315 5.12 -5.54 -15.52
CA VAL A 315 4.73 -6.96 -15.53
C VAL A 315 4.42 -7.38 -14.11
N ALA A 316 3.18 -7.76 -13.84
CA ALA A 316 2.69 -8.00 -12.49
C ALA A 316 1.99 -9.36 -12.35
N GLY A 317 2.09 -9.95 -11.15
CA GLY A 317 1.34 -11.15 -10.80
C GLY A 317 -0.14 -10.84 -10.59
N ASN A 318 -1.02 -11.52 -11.33
CA ASN A 318 -2.48 -11.37 -11.19
C ASN A 318 -2.94 -12.00 -9.87
N SER A 319 -2.87 -11.25 -8.79
CA SER A 319 -3.16 -11.73 -7.44
C SER A 319 -3.60 -10.61 -6.51
N GLY A 320 -4.60 -10.86 -5.68
CA GLY A 320 -5.12 -9.87 -4.75
C GLY A 320 -5.65 -8.62 -5.44
N GLY A 321 -5.26 -7.44 -4.96
CA GLY A 321 -5.69 -6.15 -5.50
C GLY A 321 -4.85 -5.59 -6.65
N VAL A 322 -3.91 -6.35 -7.22
CA VAL A 322 -2.98 -5.86 -8.27
C VAL A 322 -3.71 -5.40 -9.53
N SER A 323 -4.79 -6.07 -9.93
CA SER A 323 -5.62 -5.68 -11.08
C SER A 323 -6.30 -4.31 -10.93
N SER A 324 -6.36 -3.75 -9.74
CA SER A 324 -6.83 -2.37 -9.52
C SER A 324 -5.74 -1.32 -9.76
N ALA A 325 -4.46 -1.72 -9.78
CA ALA A 325 -3.31 -0.84 -10.04
C ALA A 325 -2.77 -0.96 -11.46
N VAL A 326 -2.94 -2.15 -12.09
CA VAL A 326 -2.41 -2.45 -13.43
C VAL A 326 -3.56 -2.82 -14.35
N ARG A 327 -3.73 -2.08 -15.45
CA ARG A 327 -4.70 -2.38 -16.50
C ARG A 327 -4.05 -3.32 -17.50
N ASP A 328 -4.51 -4.59 -17.51
CA ASP A 328 -3.93 -5.63 -18.35
C ASP A 328 -4.00 -5.29 -19.84
N GLY A 329 -2.86 -5.45 -20.54
CA GLY A 329 -2.71 -5.09 -21.96
C GLY A 329 -2.63 -3.58 -22.25
N GLU A 330 -2.88 -2.70 -21.27
CA GLU A 330 -2.85 -1.23 -21.46
C GLU A 330 -1.64 -0.61 -20.73
N THR A 331 -1.61 -0.67 -19.40
CA THR A 331 -0.53 -0.08 -18.59
C THR A 331 0.51 -1.10 -18.13
N GLY A 332 0.24 -2.37 -18.34
CA GLY A 332 1.10 -3.50 -17.97
C GLY A 332 0.48 -4.82 -18.40
N ILE A 333 1.14 -5.90 -18.03
CA ILE A 333 0.70 -7.27 -18.31
C ILE A 333 0.51 -8.02 -16.98
N LEU A 334 -0.65 -8.64 -16.81
CA LEU A 334 -0.97 -9.46 -15.66
C LEU A 334 -0.74 -10.94 -15.96
N LEU A 335 0.09 -11.59 -15.17
CA LEU A 335 0.47 -13.01 -15.35
C LEU A 335 0.08 -13.86 -14.14
N PRO A 336 -0.15 -15.18 -14.33
CA PRO A 336 -0.20 -16.12 -13.22
C PRO A 336 1.10 -15.98 -12.39
N PRO A 337 1.03 -15.74 -11.07
CA PRO A 337 2.21 -15.37 -10.29
C PRO A 337 3.33 -16.39 -10.24
N LEU A 338 3.02 -17.69 -10.47
CA LEU A 338 3.97 -18.79 -10.37
C LEU A 338 4.40 -19.35 -11.73
N ASP A 339 3.84 -18.86 -12.83
CA ASP A 339 4.15 -19.36 -14.18
C ASP A 339 5.44 -18.71 -14.72
N VAL A 340 6.58 -19.27 -14.32
CA VAL A 340 7.92 -18.79 -14.70
C VAL A 340 8.10 -18.73 -16.23
N GLU A 341 7.45 -19.60 -16.99
CA GLU A 341 7.54 -19.62 -18.45
C GLU A 341 6.83 -18.43 -19.08
N ALA A 342 5.60 -18.13 -18.62
CA ALA A 342 4.87 -16.95 -19.04
C ALA A 342 5.64 -15.67 -18.69
N TRP A 343 6.26 -15.60 -17.50
CA TRP A 343 7.11 -14.47 -17.11
C TRP A 343 8.32 -14.31 -18.04
N ALA A 344 9.06 -15.37 -18.31
CA ALA A 344 10.21 -15.31 -19.21
C ALA A 344 9.81 -14.88 -20.63
N LYS A 345 8.75 -15.48 -21.19
CA LYS A 345 8.22 -15.14 -22.52
C LYS A 345 7.82 -13.68 -22.61
N THR A 346 7.03 -13.17 -21.65
CA THR A 346 6.55 -11.78 -21.66
C THR A 346 7.69 -10.78 -21.50
N ILE A 347 8.63 -11.04 -20.60
CA ILE A 347 9.82 -10.19 -20.44
C ILE A 347 10.64 -10.16 -21.74
N ALA A 348 10.87 -11.32 -22.38
CA ALA A 348 11.58 -11.39 -23.67
C ALA A 348 10.88 -10.58 -24.76
N GLU A 349 9.56 -10.72 -24.88
CA GLU A 349 8.75 -9.97 -25.84
C GLU A 349 8.89 -8.46 -25.64
N LEU A 350 8.74 -8.00 -24.41
CA LEU A 350 8.90 -6.58 -24.06
C LEU A 350 10.33 -6.09 -24.30
N LEU A 351 11.36 -6.91 -24.04
CA LEU A 351 12.75 -6.53 -24.31
C LEU A 351 13.04 -6.39 -25.82
N ARG A 352 12.45 -7.22 -26.67
CA ARG A 352 12.61 -7.15 -28.14
C ARG A 352 11.80 -6.02 -28.76
N ASN A 353 10.64 -5.67 -28.17
CA ASN A 353 9.69 -4.72 -28.77
C ASN A 353 9.70 -3.38 -28.02
N GLU A 354 10.59 -2.48 -28.44
CA GLU A 354 10.70 -1.13 -27.86
C GLU A 354 9.44 -0.29 -28.04
N SER A 355 8.77 -0.42 -29.19
CA SER A 355 7.54 0.33 -29.46
C SER A 355 6.42 -0.07 -28.49
N LEU A 356 6.27 -1.37 -28.22
CA LEU A 356 5.30 -1.87 -27.23
C LEU A 356 5.65 -1.37 -25.82
N ARG A 357 6.94 -1.43 -25.44
CA ARG A 357 7.39 -0.90 -24.15
C ARG A 357 7.04 0.56 -23.96
N ARG A 358 7.35 1.39 -24.97
CA ARG A 358 7.06 2.83 -24.94
C ARG A 358 5.55 3.08 -24.85
N SER A 359 4.78 2.45 -25.74
CA SER A 359 3.31 2.62 -25.76
C SER A 359 2.67 2.28 -24.40
N MET A 360 3.09 1.18 -23.78
CA MET A 360 2.58 0.73 -22.48
C MET A 360 3.06 1.64 -21.35
N GLY A 361 4.31 2.07 -21.34
CA GLY A 361 4.85 3.01 -20.37
C GLY A 361 4.14 4.38 -20.43
N ASP A 362 3.92 4.90 -21.64
CA ASP A 362 3.20 6.16 -21.86
C ASP A 362 1.72 6.04 -21.41
N ALA A 363 1.09 4.92 -21.67
CA ALA A 363 -0.28 4.66 -21.18
C ALA A 363 -0.32 4.61 -19.64
N GLY A 364 0.65 3.95 -19.01
CA GLY A 364 0.83 3.92 -17.57
C GLY A 364 1.00 5.32 -16.98
N ARG A 365 1.87 6.13 -17.58
CA ARG A 365 2.11 7.52 -17.18
C ARG A 365 0.83 8.36 -17.24
N ARG A 366 0.13 8.34 -18.39
CA ARG A 366 -1.17 9.05 -18.55
C ARG A 366 -2.22 8.58 -17.54
N ALA A 367 -2.27 7.28 -17.24
CA ALA A 367 -3.20 6.74 -16.25
C ALA A 367 -2.91 7.26 -14.83
N VAL A 368 -1.63 7.46 -14.48
CA VAL A 368 -1.25 8.08 -13.20
C VAL A 368 -1.64 9.55 -13.17
N GLU A 369 -1.26 10.31 -14.19
CA GLU A 369 -1.56 11.75 -14.27
C GLU A 369 -3.07 12.04 -14.18
N SER A 370 -3.89 11.22 -14.85
CA SER A 370 -5.34 11.45 -14.91
C SER A 370 -6.14 10.79 -13.79
N TYR A 371 -5.68 9.65 -13.26
CA TYR A 371 -6.50 8.83 -12.36
C TYR A 371 -5.76 8.34 -11.13
N TYR A 372 -4.57 7.74 -11.24
CA TYR A 372 -3.87 7.13 -10.11
C TYR A 372 -2.98 8.13 -9.35
N ASN A 373 -3.47 9.35 -9.11
CA ASN A 373 -2.79 10.37 -8.32
C ASN A 373 -3.46 10.58 -6.95
N TRP A 374 -2.70 11.10 -6.00
CA TRP A 374 -3.20 11.29 -4.64
C TRP A 374 -4.30 12.35 -4.53
N ASP A 375 -4.36 13.33 -5.43
CA ASP A 375 -5.38 14.40 -5.40
C ASP A 375 -6.77 13.82 -5.70
N ARG A 376 -6.86 12.92 -6.72
CA ARG A 376 -8.09 12.17 -6.98
C ARG A 376 -8.47 11.28 -5.80
N VAL A 377 -7.51 10.52 -5.22
CA VAL A 377 -7.80 9.62 -4.07
C VAL A 377 -8.32 10.42 -2.87
N ALA A 378 -7.72 11.57 -2.59
CA ALA A 378 -8.17 12.43 -1.49
C ALA A 378 -9.55 13.01 -1.74
N ARG A 379 -9.82 13.53 -2.96
CA ARG A 379 -11.13 14.05 -3.36
C ARG A 379 -12.21 12.97 -3.23
N ASP A 380 -12.01 11.80 -3.81
CA ASP A 380 -12.98 10.71 -3.79
C ASP A 380 -13.21 10.19 -2.36
N THR A 381 -12.15 10.15 -1.55
CA THR A 381 -12.24 9.80 -0.12
C THR A 381 -13.07 10.82 0.66
N LYS A 382 -12.91 12.10 0.36
CA LYS A 382 -13.67 13.19 0.97
C LYS A 382 -15.15 13.12 0.58
N GLU A 383 -15.44 12.96 -0.71
CA GLU A 383 -16.81 12.81 -1.22
C GLU A 383 -17.51 11.60 -0.60
N PHE A 384 -16.83 10.45 -0.54
CA PHE A 384 -17.34 9.28 0.16
C PHE A 384 -17.64 9.57 1.63
N THR A 385 -16.71 10.21 2.34
CA THR A 385 -16.87 10.57 3.75
C THR A 385 -18.11 11.43 3.98
N LEU A 386 -18.25 12.52 3.21
CA LEU A 386 -19.38 13.45 3.34
C LEU A 386 -20.72 12.75 3.05
N ARG A 387 -20.77 11.93 2.01
CA ARG A 387 -21.97 11.17 1.64
C ARG A 387 -22.42 10.24 2.78
N VAL A 388 -21.56 9.39 3.28
CA VAL A 388 -21.93 8.37 4.30
C VAL A 388 -22.23 8.99 5.67
N VAL A 389 -21.63 10.13 5.98
CA VAL A 389 -21.95 10.89 7.20
C VAL A 389 -23.33 11.54 7.09
N ALA A 390 -23.65 12.16 5.95
CA ALA A 390 -24.96 12.79 5.72
C ALA A 390 -26.11 11.77 5.69
N GLU A 391 -25.91 10.60 5.07
CA GLU A 391 -26.92 9.53 5.04
C GLU A 391 -27.24 8.98 6.42
N ARG A 392 -26.25 8.92 7.29
CA ARG A 392 -26.45 8.45 8.67
C ARG A 392 -27.21 9.44 9.52
N GLY A 393 -26.94 10.73 9.40
CA GLY A 393 -27.67 11.79 10.12
C GLY A 393 -29.16 11.86 9.77
N ARG A 394 -29.59 11.23 8.67
CA ARG A 394 -31.01 11.11 8.26
C ARG A 394 -31.69 9.87 8.85
N ARG A 395 -30.94 8.92 9.38
CA ARG A 395 -31.45 7.63 9.92
C ARG A 395 -31.50 7.59 11.45
N GLU A 396 -30.77 8.46 12.12
CA GLU A 396 -30.78 8.72 13.56
C GLU A 396 -31.74 9.87 13.89
#